data_bd4444e21208e72aa21a992926c9e209
#
_entry.id   bd4444e21208e72aa21a992926c9e209
#
_cell.length_a   1.000
_cell.length_b   1.000
_cell.length_c   1.000
_cell.angle_alpha   90.00
_cell.angle_beta   90.00
_cell.angle_gamma   90.00
#
_symmetry.space_group_name_H-M   'P 1'
#
loop_
_entity.id
_entity.type
_entity.pdbx_description
1 polymer ?
#
loop_
_entity_poly.entity_id
_entity_poly.type
_entity_poly.pdbx_seq_one_letter_code
_entity_poly.pdbx_strand_id
1 'polypeptide(L)'
;MMQVVMPVMMKYYYFDSSASIPGKGMHFAKQRTERWISENSDAGRLYYCKLDFVKFYQNIDQQKCYESLCRTFGDRGIRYLLHEAVTACREGLGIGLYPIQPIANFYTCELCRKLMAEFQVFVEIYCDDIVILGISKREVWKAVNFVQRYAAEVFCQPLHDNIGVQIIDREHFLDFVGYRFYIGRTWMRKRMKIRFKQKMARLKDPLRRYQVAISYKGWLQHCDGQALWKSVMKMNSFNDLKIPDLDRRDKDGKRILEGTRTNIGMLLNRPLVFTDCELGVKSKYDRPGAIVQVRDEQGNKMKFVTSSPRLLQIFEIVTEKKAFPFTGRLVNNTQTGYANYDIKD
;
A
#
# COMPACT_ATOMS: atom_id res chain seq x y z
N MET A 1 -6.28 11.14 26.71
CA MET A 1 -5.01 10.46 27.04
C MET A 1 -4.07 10.38 25.84
N MET A 2 -4.39 9.68 24.75
CA MET A 2 -3.43 9.41 23.64
C MET A 2 -2.89 10.67 22.94
N GLN A 3 -3.64 11.76 22.86
CA GLN A 3 -3.13 13.02 22.30
C GLN A 3 -1.94 13.59 23.07
N VAL A 4 -1.84 13.30 24.39
CA VAL A 4 -0.74 13.73 25.26
C VAL A 4 0.37 12.67 25.30
N VAL A 5 0.00 11.40 25.41
CA VAL A 5 0.94 10.28 25.61
C VAL A 5 1.69 9.93 24.33
N MET A 6 1.01 9.93 23.17
CA MET A 6 1.57 9.52 21.89
C MET A 6 2.78 10.36 21.43
N PRO A 7 2.78 11.70 21.52
CA PRO A 7 3.96 12.50 21.18
C PRO A 7 5.19 12.18 22.03
N VAL A 8 4.98 11.81 23.29
CA VAL A 8 6.06 11.38 24.18
C VAL A 8 6.55 10.00 23.79
N MET A 9 5.65 9.02 23.62
CA MET A 9 6.00 7.67 23.18
C MET A 9 6.80 7.67 21.87
N MET A 10 6.41 8.51 20.91
CA MET A 10 7.08 8.60 19.61
C MET A 10 8.57 8.95 19.71
N LYS A 11 8.99 9.69 20.73
CA LYS A 11 10.41 10.01 21.00
C LYS A 11 11.21 8.78 21.45
N TYR A 12 10.52 7.83 22.06
CA TYR A 12 11.13 6.62 22.62
C TYR A 12 10.94 5.37 21.74
N TYR A 13 10.13 5.46 20.66
CA TYR A 13 10.01 4.34 19.76
C TYR A 13 11.34 4.00 19.10
N TYR A 14 11.56 2.71 18.97
CA TYR A 14 12.64 2.24 18.11
C TYR A 14 12.35 2.70 16.66
N PHE A 15 13.40 3.19 15.97
CA PHE A 15 13.19 3.83 14.66
C PHE A 15 12.57 2.89 13.64
N ASP A 16 13.01 1.65 13.57
CA ASP A 16 12.51 0.62 12.65
C ASP A 16 11.37 -0.21 13.27
N SER A 17 10.57 0.42 14.16
CA SER A 17 9.24 -0.04 14.55
C SER A 17 8.21 0.64 13.65
N SER A 18 7.42 -0.14 12.91
CA SER A 18 6.69 0.39 11.75
C SER A 18 5.17 0.32 11.86
N ALA A 19 4.63 -0.54 12.72
CA ALA A 19 3.19 -0.75 12.81
C ALA A 19 2.48 0.35 13.60
N SER A 20 1.35 0.83 13.10
CA SER A 20 0.45 1.78 13.80
C SER A 20 1.14 3.04 14.35
N ILE A 21 2.20 3.48 13.70
CA ILE A 21 2.92 4.72 14.01
C ILE A 21 2.63 5.73 12.89
N PRO A 22 2.22 6.97 13.20
CA PRO A 22 1.99 8.01 12.21
C PRO A 22 3.19 8.20 11.26
N GLY A 23 2.93 8.25 9.95
CA GLY A 23 3.97 8.36 8.93
C GLY A 23 4.73 7.08 8.61
N LYS A 24 4.43 5.97 9.29
CA LYS A 24 5.01 4.66 9.05
C LYS A 24 3.94 3.65 8.61
N GLY A 25 4.27 2.39 8.57
CA GLY A 25 3.40 1.30 8.15
C GLY A 25 4.15 0.27 7.31
N MET A 26 3.43 -0.63 6.66
CA MET A 26 4.02 -1.73 5.90
C MET A 26 4.98 -1.28 4.77
N HIS A 27 4.71 -0.14 4.14
CA HIS A 27 5.59 0.39 3.09
C HIS A 27 6.87 1.01 3.66
N PHE A 28 6.79 1.59 4.85
CA PHE A 28 7.98 2.04 5.57
C PHE A 28 8.87 0.84 5.95
N ALA A 29 8.29 -0.18 6.60
CA ALA A 29 9.00 -1.43 6.92
C ALA A 29 9.65 -2.06 5.66
N LYS A 30 8.89 -2.08 4.55
CA LYS A 30 9.38 -2.55 3.25
C LYS A 30 10.59 -1.75 2.79
N GLN A 31 10.52 -0.43 2.79
CA GLN A 31 11.61 0.44 2.34
C GLN A 31 12.86 0.29 3.21
N ARG A 32 12.70 0.19 4.53
CA ARG A 32 13.80 -0.03 5.47
C ARG A 32 14.51 -1.36 5.24
N THR A 33 13.72 -2.44 5.17
CA THR A 33 14.22 -3.80 4.90
C THR A 33 14.94 -3.88 3.55
N GLU A 34 14.33 -3.34 2.50
CA GLU A 34 14.91 -3.35 1.14
C GLU A 34 16.20 -2.54 1.07
N ARG A 35 16.20 -1.36 1.68
CA ARG A 35 17.39 -0.51 1.75
C ARG A 35 18.55 -1.23 2.42
N TRP A 36 18.32 -1.84 3.57
CA TRP A 36 19.37 -2.59 4.27
C TRP A 36 19.91 -3.76 3.43
N ILE A 37 19.02 -4.52 2.78
CA ILE A 37 19.41 -5.62 1.88
C ILE A 37 20.24 -5.07 0.70
N SER A 38 19.86 -3.95 0.11
CA SER A 38 20.58 -3.33 -1.00
C SER A 38 21.96 -2.84 -0.59
N GLU A 39 22.06 -2.15 0.57
CA GLU A 39 23.33 -1.64 1.10
C GLU A 39 24.33 -2.75 1.46
N ASN A 40 23.85 -3.97 1.70
CA ASN A 40 24.68 -5.13 2.06
C ASN A 40 24.72 -6.21 0.95
N SER A 41 24.26 -5.89 -0.25
CA SER A 41 24.13 -6.84 -1.36
C SER A 41 25.48 -7.41 -1.84
N ASP A 42 26.57 -6.67 -1.67
CA ASP A 42 27.93 -7.07 -2.06
C ASP A 42 28.43 -8.30 -1.30
N ALA A 43 27.84 -8.61 -0.14
CA ALA A 43 28.12 -9.84 0.57
C ALA A 43 27.65 -11.11 -0.19
N GLY A 44 26.86 -10.94 -1.27
CA GLY A 44 26.37 -12.03 -2.11
C GLY A 44 25.34 -12.94 -1.44
N ARG A 45 25.36 -13.01 -0.11
CA ARG A 45 24.44 -13.79 0.73
C ARG A 45 24.23 -13.11 2.06
N LEU A 46 22.96 -12.93 2.44
CA LEU A 46 22.55 -12.37 3.71
C LEU A 46 21.78 -13.41 4.51
N TYR A 47 21.65 -13.19 5.80
CA TYR A 47 20.98 -14.11 6.71
C TYR A 47 19.87 -13.37 7.45
N TYR A 48 18.77 -14.08 7.74
CA TYR A 48 17.68 -13.54 8.53
C TYR A 48 17.04 -14.60 9.42
N CYS A 49 16.41 -14.13 10.47
CA CYS A 49 15.45 -14.90 11.25
C CYS A 49 14.18 -14.07 11.45
N LYS A 50 13.05 -14.72 11.30
CA LYS A 50 11.75 -14.16 11.73
C LYS A 50 11.38 -14.79 13.05
N LEU A 51 10.99 -13.93 13.99
CA LEU A 51 10.51 -14.33 15.30
C LEU A 51 9.09 -13.80 15.47
N ASP A 52 8.22 -14.62 16.00
CA ASP A 52 6.82 -14.31 16.22
C ASP A 52 6.42 -14.75 17.64
N PHE A 53 5.75 -13.89 18.38
CA PHE A 53 5.27 -14.21 19.72
C PHE A 53 3.97 -15.02 19.65
N VAL A 54 3.87 -16.03 20.49
CA VAL A 54 2.61 -16.77 20.63
C VAL A 54 1.55 -15.87 21.26
N LYS A 55 0.47 -15.60 20.53
CA LYS A 55 -0.66 -14.76 21.03
C LYS A 55 -0.18 -13.48 21.70
N PHE A 56 0.66 -12.71 21.01
CA PHE A 56 1.39 -11.55 21.54
C PHE A 56 0.61 -10.72 22.55
N TYR A 57 -0.50 -10.10 22.12
CA TYR A 57 -1.28 -9.20 23.00
C TYR A 57 -1.89 -9.91 24.20
N GLN A 58 -2.31 -11.15 24.04
CA GLN A 58 -2.98 -11.94 25.09
C GLN A 58 -2.01 -12.40 26.17
N ASN A 59 -0.74 -12.54 25.82
CA ASN A 59 0.30 -13.04 26.71
C ASN A 59 1.20 -11.94 27.28
N ILE A 60 0.97 -10.65 26.92
CA ILE A 60 1.72 -9.55 27.55
C ILE A 60 1.39 -9.50 29.04
N ASP A 61 2.44 -9.57 29.87
CA ASP A 61 2.34 -9.33 31.30
C ASP A 61 1.98 -7.86 31.55
N GLN A 62 0.77 -7.63 32.08
CA GLN A 62 0.22 -6.29 32.30
C GLN A 62 1.10 -5.47 33.27
N GLN A 63 1.59 -6.12 34.34
CA GLN A 63 2.40 -5.44 35.35
C GLN A 63 3.74 -4.98 34.77
N LYS A 64 4.44 -5.88 34.06
CA LYS A 64 5.72 -5.54 33.40
C LYS A 64 5.55 -4.47 32.32
N CYS A 65 4.46 -4.56 31.54
CA CYS A 65 4.12 -3.56 30.55
C CYS A 65 3.89 -2.19 31.19
N TYR A 66 3.11 -2.14 32.26
CA TYR A 66 2.83 -0.92 33.02
C TYR A 66 4.10 -0.34 33.64
N GLU A 67 4.95 -1.17 34.25
CA GLU A 67 6.24 -0.74 34.82
C GLU A 67 7.16 -0.12 33.77
N SER A 68 7.18 -0.71 32.56
CA SER A 68 7.92 -0.14 31.42
C SER A 68 7.44 1.28 31.07
N LEU A 69 6.13 1.51 31.07
CA LEU A 69 5.52 2.83 30.85
C LEU A 69 5.87 3.81 31.97
N CYS A 70 5.83 3.36 33.22
CA CYS A 70 6.14 4.18 34.40
C CYS A 70 7.58 4.71 34.45
N ARG A 71 8.52 4.06 33.73
CA ARG A 71 9.89 4.57 33.60
C ARG A 71 9.95 5.87 32.76
N THR A 72 8.98 6.08 31.88
CA THR A 72 8.93 7.25 31.00
C THR A 72 7.93 8.29 31.45
N PHE A 73 6.80 7.86 32.00
CA PHE A 73 5.72 8.75 32.42
C PHE A 73 5.73 8.94 33.95
N GLY A 74 6.06 10.16 34.43
CA GLY A 74 6.11 10.48 35.86
C GLY A 74 4.80 11.02 36.43
N ASP A 75 3.93 11.62 35.61
CA ASP A 75 2.66 12.21 36.01
C ASP A 75 1.67 11.17 36.54
N ARG A 76 1.08 11.43 37.72
CA ARG A 76 0.17 10.48 38.39
C ARG A 76 -1.11 10.23 37.59
N GLY A 77 -1.68 11.28 37.00
CA GLY A 77 -2.90 11.16 36.20
C GLY A 77 -2.68 10.35 34.90
N ILE A 78 -1.55 10.58 34.23
CA ILE A 78 -1.16 9.82 33.07
C ILE A 78 -0.92 8.35 33.43
N ARG A 79 -0.20 8.07 34.52
CA ARG A 79 0.03 6.71 35.02
C ARG A 79 -1.27 5.98 35.33
N TYR A 80 -2.21 6.66 35.97
CA TYR A 80 -3.53 6.09 36.25
C TYR A 80 -4.24 5.68 34.95
N LEU A 81 -4.31 6.58 33.95
CA LEU A 81 -4.96 6.31 32.69
C LEU A 81 -4.25 5.19 31.86
N LEU A 82 -2.92 5.11 31.96
CA LEU A 82 -2.15 4.03 31.34
C LEU A 82 -2.40 2.69 32.05
N HIS A 83 -2.51 2.70 33.39
CA HIS A 83 -2.89 1.52 34.16
C HIS A 83 -4.25 0.99 33.71
N GLU A 84 -5.28 1.86 33.72
CA GLU A 84 -6.63 1.48 33.25
C GLU A 84 -6.63 0.92 31.81
N ALA A 85 -5.81 1.48 30.92
CA ALA A 85 -5.72 0.99 29.55
C ALA A 85 -5.06 -0.40 29.47
N VAL A 86 -3.99 -0.64 30.26
CA VAL A 86 -3.26 -1.91 30.28
C VAL A 86 -4.09 -3.00 30.95
N THR A 87 -4.84 -2.68 32.00
CA THR A 87 -5.64 -3.63 32.78
C THR A 87 -7.11 -3.72 32.34
N ALA A 88 -7.46 -3.10 31.20
CA ALA A 88 -8.83 -3.11 30.66
C ALA A 88 -9.38 -4.50 30.35
N CYS A 89 -8.53 -5.51 30.21
CA CYS A 89 -8.88 -6.92 30.06
C CYS A 89 -8.39 -7.71 31.27
N ARG A 90 -8.97 -8.88 31.48
CA ARG A 90 -8.58 -9.78 32.58
C ARG A 90 -7.11 -10.21 32.47
N GLU A 91 -6.66 -10.53 31.27
CA GLU A 91 -5.32 -10.99 30.96
C GLU A 91 -4.83 -10.34 29.65
N GLY A 92 -3.53 -10.05 29.57
CA GLY A 92 -2.91 -9.45 28.41
C GLY A 92 -3.42 -8.04 28.09
N LEU A 93 -3.26 -7.62 26.86
CA LEU A 93 -3.71 -6.32 26.36
C LEU A 93 -4.97 -6.47 25.50
N GLY A 94 -5.97 -5.61 25.72
CA GLY A 94 -7.27 -5.64 25.04
C GLY A 94 -7.19 -5.27 23.57
N ILE A 95 -7.16 -6.25 22.69
CA ILE A 95 -7.16 -6.03 21.23
C ILE A 95 -8.41 -5.23 20.84
N GLY A 96 -8.22 -4.20 20.03
CA GLY A 96 -9.29 -3.31 19.55
C GLY A 96 -9.43 -1.99 20.33
N LEU A 97 -8.82 -1.86 21.49
CA LEU A 97 -8.73 -0.59 22.18
C LEU A 97 -7.63 0.29 21.56
N TYR A 98 -7.95 1.53 21.26
CA TYR A 98 -7.05 2.46 20.56
C TYR A 98 -5.64 2.59 21.19
N PRO A 99 -5.45 2.69 22.52
CA PRO A 99 -4.13 2.86 23.12
C PRO A 99 -3.24 1.60 23.09
N ILE A 100 -3.80 0.43 22.86
CA ILE A 100 -3.10 -0.85 23.05
C ILE A 100 -1.97 -1.05 22.03
N GLN A 101 -2.21 -0.76 20.76
CA GLN A 101 -1.16 -0.90 19.76
C GLN A 101 0.05 0.01 20.00
N PRO A 102 -0.12 1.32 20.31
CA PRO A 102 0.97 2.18 20.76
C PRO A 102 1.71 1.67 22.01
N ILE A 103 0.99 1.19 23.01
CA ILE A 103 1.57 0.64 24.23
C ILE A 103 2.42 -0.60 23.93
N ALA A 104 1.90 -1.53 23.14
CA ALA A 104 2.61 -2.74 22.76
C ALA A 104 3.88 -2.44 21.95
N ASN A 105 3.80 -1.50 21.00
CA ASN A 105 4.98 -1.03 20.25
C ASN A 105 6.03 -0.41 21.19
N PHE A 106 5.60 0.38 22.17
CA PHE A 106 6.50 0.98 23.16
C PHE A 106 7.21 -0.09 23.98
N TYR A 107 6.48 -1.11 24.43
CA TYR A 107 6.97 -2.21 25.24
C TYR A 107 8.08 -3.00 24.55
N THR A 108 7.93 -3.26 23.25
CA THR A 108 8.92 -4.04 22.45
C THR A 108 10.16 -3.23 22.05
N CYS A 109 10.11 -1.90 22.09
CA CYS A 109 11.20 -1.04 21.62
C CYS A 109 12.51 -1.20 22.41
N GLU A 110 12.45 -1.55 23.69
CA GLU A 110 13.65 -1.76 24.51
C GLU A 110 14.45 -2.97 24.02
N LEU A 111 13.77 -4.07 23.68
CA LEU A 111 14.39 -5.25 23.09
C LEU A 111 15.10 -4.90 21.81
N CYS A 112 14.45 -4.18 20.88
CA CYS A 112 15.05 -3.81 19.60
C CYS A 112 16.30 -2.93 19.77
N ARG A 113 16.28 -1.99 20.69
CA ARG A 113 17.46 -1.15 20.99
C ARG A 113 18.63 -1.94 21.56
N LYS A 114 18.38 -2.90 22.46
CA LYS A 114 19.41 -3.78 22.99
C LYS A 114 20.01 -4.64 21.89
N LEU A 115 19.18 -5.22 21.02
CA LEU A 115 19.67 -5.99 19.87
C LEU A 115 20.62 -5.18 18.99
N MET A 116 20.24 -3.96 18.64
CA MET A 116 21.06 -3.09 17.79
C MET A 116 22.35 -2.61 18.49
N ALA A 117 22.34 -2.50 19.81
CA ALA A 117 23.51 -2.08 20.59
C ALA A 117 24.53 -3.22 20.80
N GLU A 118 24.06 -4.47 20.91
CA GLU A 118 24.89 -5.62 21.28
C GLU A 118 25.35 -6.43 20.07
N PHE A 119 24.62 -6.41 18.93
CA PHE A 119 24.89 -7.26 17.79
C PHE A 119 24.98 -6.46 16.49
N GLN A 120 25.80 -6.93 15.56
CA GLN A 120 25.91 -6.37 14.21
C GLN A 120 24.79 -6.91 13.32
N VAL A 121 23.56 -6.53 13.62
CA VAL A 121 22.35 -6.93 12.92
C VAL A 121 21.46 -5.72 12.67
N PHE A 122 20.57 -5.83 11.70
CA PHE A 122 19.46 -4.91 11.52
C PHE A 122 18.17 -5.56 12.05
N VAL A 123 17.37 -4.79 12.74
CA VAL A 123 16.11 -5.26 13.31
C VAL A 123 14.96 -4.41 12.78
N GLU A 124 13.98 -5.03 12.18
CA GLU A 124 12.70 -4.41 11.81
C GLU A 124 11.58 -5.09 12.58
N ILE A 125 10.70 -4.31 13.18
CA ILE A 125 9.55 -4.83 13.91
C ILE A 125 8.24 -4.28 13.34
N TYR A 126 7.31 -5.18 13.06
CA TYR A 126 5.97 -4.84 12.62
C TYR A 126 4.93 -5.55 13.49
N CYS A 127 4.34 -4.84 14.45
CA CYS A 127 3.55 -5.41 15.53
C CYS A 127 4.35 -6.43 16.37
N ASP A 128 4.00 -7.67 16.25
CA ASP A 128 4.56 -8.87 16.89
C ASP A 128 5.63 -9.58 16.03
N ASP A 129 5.66 -9.31 14.73
CA ASP A 129 6.66 -9.84 13.80
C ASP A 129 8.02 -9.12 13.96
N ILE A 130 9.04 -9.80 14.47
CA ILE A 130 10.43 -9.31 14.55
C ILE A 130 11.23 -9.95 13.44
N VAL A 131 11.90 -9.15 12.63
CA VAL A 131 12.85 -9.61 11.61
C VAL A 131 14.24 -9.14 11.97
N ILE A 132 15.16 -10.09 12.12
CA ILE A 132 16.58 -9.85 12.38
C ILE A 132 17.33 -10.19 11.10
N LEU A 133 18.12 -9.24 10.58
CA LEU A 133 18.93 -9.43 9.39
C LEU A 133 20.41 -9.18 9.71
N GLY A 134 21.30 -9.95 9.07
CA GLY A 134 22.74 -9.79 9.23
C GLY A 134 23.52 -10.37 8.06
N ILE A 135 24.77 -9.93 7.93
CA ILE A 135 25.73 -10.47 6.95
C ILE A 135 26.39 -11.75 7.44
N SER A 136 26.34 -12.02 8.74
CA SER A 136 26.91 -13.21 9.38
C SER A 136 25.83 -14.07 10.00
N LYS A 137 25.76 -15.34 9.58
CA LYS A 137 24.86 -16.34 10.17
C LYS A 137 25.06 -16.48 11.68
N ARG A 138 26.31 -16.40 12.14
CA ARG A 138 26.67 -16.50 13.56
C ARG A 138 26.13 -15.32 14.37
N GLU A 139 26.23 -14.11 13.86
CA GLU A 139 25.71 -12.91 14.54
C GLU A 139 24.18 -12.93 14.60
N VAL A 140 23.50 -13.34 13.53
CA VAL A 140 22.06 -13.51 13.54
C VAL A 140 21.64 -14.54 14.60
N TRP A 141 22.35 -15.68 14.71
CA TRP A 141 22.05 -16.68 15.75
C TRP A 141 22.27 -16.16 17.16
N LYS A 142 23.33 -15.38 17.40
CA LYS A 142 23.52 -14.74 18.72
C LYS A 142 22.38 -13.80 19.09
N ALA A 143 21.95 -12.97 18.14
CA ALA A 143 20.83 -12.07 18.33
C ALA A 143 19.52 -12.83 18.58
N VAL A 144 19.26 -13.90 17.82
CA VAL A 144 18.10 -14.79 18.03
C VAL A 144 18.09 -15.39 19.44
N ASN A 145 19.20 -15.97 19.86
CA ASN A 145 19.33 -16.53 21.22
C ASN A 145 19.14 -15.48 22.32
N PHE A 146 19.57 -14.24 22.07
CA PHE A 146 19.29 -13.12 22.96
C PHE A 146 17.78 -12.83 23.05
N VAL A 147 17.09 -12.76 21.90
CA VAL A 147 15.62 -12.55 21.90
C VAL A 147 14.89 -13.66 22.62
N GLN A 148 15.29 -14.93 22.42
CA GLN A 148 14.65 -16.07 23.11
C GLN A 148 14.80 -15.94 24.64
N ARG A 149 15.97 -15.62 25.13
CA ARG A 149 16.20 -15.38 26.57
C ARG A 149 15.42 -14.18 27.07
N TYR A 150 15.46 -13.06 26.35
CA TYR A 150 14.75 -11.84 26.72
C TYR A 150 13.23 -12.05 26.75
N ALA A 151 12.69 -12.78 25.78
CA ALA A 151 11.28 -13.15 25.71
C ALA A 151 10.88 -14.01 26.94
N ALA A 152 11.70 -14.97 27.32
CA ALA A 152 11.43 -15.85 28.46
C ALA A 152 11.60 -15.13 29.82
N GLU A 153 12.71 -14.40 30.01
CA GLU A 153 13.07 -13.82 31.30
C GLU A 153 12.44 -12.47 31.58
N VAL A 154 12.38 -11.60 30.56
CA VAL A 154 11.89 -10.22 30.71
C VAL A 154 10.42 -10.10 30.35
N PHE A 155 10.03 -10.60 29.18
CA PHE A 155 8.64 -10.52 28.74
C PHE A 155 7.73 -11.63 29.31
N CYS A 156 8.31 -12.73 29.74
CA CYS A 156 7.59 -13.96 30.14
C CYS A 156 6.61 -14.43 29.05
N GLN A 157 7.02 -14.27 27.78
CA GLN A 157 6.23 -14.62 26.60
C GLN A 157 6.89 -15.70 25.79
N PRO A 158 6.15 -16.74 25.38
CA PRO A 158 6.67 -17.75 24.48
C PRO A 158 6.77 -17.23 23.04
N LEU A 159 7.83 -17.64 22.35
CA LEU A 159 7.95 -17.51 20.89
C LEU A 159 7.45 -18.79 20.22
N HIS A 160 7.04 -18.68 18.96
CA HIS A 160 6.73 -19.86 18.14
C HIS A 160 8.00 -20.72 17.89
N ASP A 161 7.86 -22.04 17.83
CA ASP A 161 8.99 -22.98 17.73
C ASP A 161 9.71 -22.96 16.36
N ASN A 162 9.14 -22.32 15.35
CA ASN A 162 9.69 -22.26 13.99
C ASN A 162 10.90 -21.32 13.85
N ILE A 163 11.82 -21.36 14.82
CA ILE A 163 12.97 -20.47 14.86
C ILE A 163 14.11 -21.07 14.03
N GLY A 164 14.51 -20.35 12.99
CA GLY A 164 15.59 -20.78 12.12
C GLY A 164 16.18 -19.62 11.31
N VAL A 165 17.51 -19.60 11.24
CA VAL A 165 18.23 -18.62 10.40
C VAL A 165 18.22 -19.10 8.96
N GLN A 166 17.61 -18.31 8.10
CA GLN A 166 17.44 -18.54 6.67
C GLN A 166 18.35 -17.58 5.87
N ILE A 167 18.37 -17.79 4.57
CA ILE A 167 19.25 -17.07 3.63
C ILE A 167 18.41 -16.14 2.77
N ILE A 168 18.99 -14.98 2.44
CA ILE A 168 18.56 -14.11 1.35
C ILE A 168 19.68 -14.07 0.32
N ASP A 169 19.39 -14.43 -0.91
CA ASP A 169 20.27 -14.29 -2.06
C ASP A 169 19.43 -14.02 -3.33
N ARG A 170 19.91 -14.37 -4.50
CA ARG A 170 19.15 -14.21 -5.75
C ARG A 170 18.02 -15.22 -5.92
N GLU A 171 18.02 -16.32 -5.19
CA GLU A 171 17.04 -17.42 -5.27
C GLU A 171 16.20 -17.55 -4.01
N HIS A 172 16.78 -17.29 -2.85
CA HIS A 172 16.14 -17.36 -1.55
C HIS A 172 15.70 -15.98 -1.08
N PHE A 173 14.57 -15.92 -0.38
CA PHE A 173 13.92 -14.65 -0.04
C PHE A 173 13.42 -14.60 1.40
N LEU A 174 13.36 -13.38 1.92
CA LEU A 174 12.59 -13.03 3.11
C LEU A 174 11.14 -12.70 2.71
N ASP A 175 10.13 -13.39 3.29
CA ASP A 175 8.70 -13.03 3.15
C ASP A 175 8.26 -12.20 4.36
N PHE A 176 8.11 -10.88 4.16
CA PHE A 176 7.77 -9.94 5.23
C PHE A 176 6.87 -8.81 4.71
N VAL A 177 5.96 -8.29 5.54
CA VAL A 177 4.99 -7.20 5.27
C VAL A 177 4.35 -7.24 3.87
N GLY A 178 4.04 -8.42 3.37
CA GLY A 178 3.38 -8.60 2.07
C GLY A 178 4.29 -8.65 0.86
N TYR A 179 5.60 -8.59 1.06
CA TYR A 179 6.62 -8.63 0.02
C TYR A 179 7.58 -9.80 0.21
N ARG A 180 8.28 -10.16 -0.87
CA ARG A 180 9.39 -11.11 -0.94
C ARG A 180 10.64 -10.37 -1.37
N PHE A 181 11.60 -10.34 -0.48
CA PHE A 181 12.86 -9.64 -0.67
C PHE A 181 13.96 -10.63 -1.09
N TYR A 182 14.55 -10.38 -2.22
CA TYR A 182 15.74 -11.05 -2.73
C TYR A 182 16.89 -10.04 -2.83
N ILE A 183 18.11 -10.49 -3.01
CA ILE A 183 19.18 -9.56 -3.41
C ILE A 183 18.87 -9.06 -4.84
N GLY A 184 18.79 -7.74 -4.97
CA GLY A 184 18.58 -7.03 -6.24
C GLY A 184 17.14 -6.98 -6.76
N ARG A 185 16.14 -7.55 -6.04
CA ARG A 185 14.74 -7.47 -6.44
C ARG A 185 13.76 -7.68 -5.29
N THR A 186 12.60 -7.04 -5.38
CA THR A 186 11.51 -7.21 -4.42
C THR A 186 10.22 -7.53 -5.16
N TRP A 187 9.53 -8.59 -4.75
CA TRP A 187 8.26 -9.01 -5.36
C TRP A 187 7.10 -8.95 -4.37
N MET A 188 5.90 -8.75 -4.89
CA MET A 188 4.68 -8.97 -4.12
C MET A 188 4.58 -10.43 -3.67
N ARG A 189 4.11 -10.66 -2.45
CA ARG A 189 3.88 -12.01 -1.88
C ARG A 189 3.03 -12.86 -2.83
N LYS A 190 3.43 -14.13 -3.04
CA LYS A 190 2.79 -15.05 -4.00
C LYS A 190 1.26 -15.15 -3.83
N ARG A 191 0.77 -15.23 -2.59
CA ARG A 191 -0.66 -15.33 -2.29
C ARG A 191 -1.43 -14.08 -2.75
N MET A 192 -0.87 -12.88 -2.59
CA MET A 192 -1.47 -11.62 -3.04
C MET A 192 -1.48 -11.53 -4.57
N LYS A 193 -0.38 -11.93 -5.22
CA LYS A 193 -0.30 -12.03 -6.69
C LYS A 193 -1.37 -12.95 -7.27
N ILE A 194 -1.56 -14.13 -6.68
CA ILE A 194 -2.57 -15.10 -7.12
C ILE A 194 -3.98 -14.53 -6.92
N ARG A 195 -4.27 -13.97 -5.74
CA ARG A 195 -5.57 -13.33 -5.45
C ARG A 195 -5.88 -12.20 -6.41
N PHE A 196 -4.90 -11.37 -6.73
CA PHE A 196 -5.07 -10.29 -7.71
C PHE A 196 -5.46 -10.83 -9.08
N LYS A 197 -4.70 -11.80 -9.62
CA LYS A 197 -5.01 -12.45 -10.90
C LYS A 197 -6.41 -13.06 -10.92
N GLN A 198 -6.76 -13.83 -9.89
CA GLN A 198 -8.06 -14.50 -9.79
C GLN A 198 -9.20 -13.48 -9.70
N LYS A 199 -9.04 -12.42 -8.88
CA LYS A 199 -10.05 -11.38 -8.74
C LYS A 199 -10.27 -10.65 -10.06
N MET A 200 -9.19 -10.29 -10.76
CA MET A 200 -9.28 -9.64 -12.06
C MET A 200 -9.90 -10.53 -13.15
N ALA A 201 -9.64 -11.83 -13.13
CA ALA A 201 -10.23 -12.77 -14.09
C ALA A 201 -11.75 -12.98 -13.89
N ARG A 202 -12.22 -12.90 -12.64
CA ARG A 202 -13.64 -13.12 -12.29
C ARG A 202 -14.52 -11.89 -12.54
N LEU A 203 -13.96 -10.69 -12.49
CA LEU A 203 -14.71 -9.45 -12.63
C LEU A 203 -14.99 -9.17 -14.10
N LYS A 204 -16.27 -9.11 -14.47
CA LYS A 204 -16.75 -8.76 -15.81
C LYS A 204 -16.98 -7.26 -15.97
N ASP A 205 -17.42 -6.58 -14.91
CA ASP A 205 -17.67 -5.14 -14.90
C ASP A 205 -16.34 -4.36 -15.00
N PRO A 206 -16.14 -3.55 -16.05
CA PRO A 206 -14.91 -2.80 -16.29
C PRO A 206 -14.59 -1.82 -15.18
N LEU A 207 -15.60 -1.14 -14.63
CA LEU A 207 -15.42 -0.17 -13.55
C LEU A 207 -14.91 -0.85 -12.28
N ARG A 208 -15.54 -1.97 -11.92
CA ARG A 208 -15.13 -2.74 -10.74
C ARG A 208 -13.71 -3.32 -10.92
N ARG A 209 -13.38 -3.77 -12.14
CA ARG A 209 -12.01 -4.20 -12.50
C ARG A 209 -11.01 -3.08 -12.29
N TYR A 210 -11.31 -1.87 -12.77
CA TYR A 210 -10.45 -0.70 -12.59
C TYR A 210 -10.25 -0.37 -11.11
N GLN A 211 -11.33 -0.30 -10.32
CA GLN A 211 -11.24 -0.04 -8.87
C GLN A 211 -10.33 -1.05 -8.15
N VAL A 212 -10.48 -2.34 -8.50
CA VAL A 212 -9.64 -3.40 -7.94
C VAL A 212 -8.20 -3.24 -8.40
N ALA A 213 -7.96 -2.94 -9.68
CA ALA A 213 -6.62 -2.74 -10.21
C ALA A 213 -5.90 -1.60 -9.49
N ILE A 214 -6.54 -0.44 -9.30
CA ILE A 214 -5.96 0.71 -8.57
C ILE A 214 -5.62 0.32 -7.13
N SER A 215 -6.49 -0.43 -6.46
CA SER A 215 -6.20 -0.93 -5.10
C SER A 215 -4.91 -1.77 -5.05
N TYR A 216 -4.64 -2.59 -6.06
CA TYR A 216 -3.40 -3.37 -6.15
C TYR A 216 -2.21 -2.57 -6.69
N LYS A 217 -2.44 -1.51 -7.47
CA LYS A 217 -1.37 -0.60 -7.95
C LYS A 217 -0.60 0.00 -6.78
N GLY A 218 -1.29 0.36 -5.69
CA GLY A 218 -0.67 0.85 -4.46
C GLY A 218 0.38 -0.11 -3.87
N TRP A 219 0.20 -1.43 -4.05
CA TRP A 219 1.20 -2.44 -3.68
C TRP A 219 2.30 -2.60 -4.73
N LEU A 220 1.91 -2.63 -6.00
CA LEU A 220 2.80 -2.92 -7.11
C LEU A 220 3.82 -1.81 -7.38
N GLN A 221 3.50 -0.56 -7.07
CA GLN A 221 4.42 0.56 -7.20
C GLN A 221 5.60 0.50 -6.20
N HIS A 222 5.48 -0.32 -5.16
CA HIS A 222 6.51 -0.52 -4.15
C HIS A 222 7.35 -1.79 -4.36
N CYS A 223 7.24 -2.46 -5.52
CA CYS A 223 8.00 -3.66 -5.84
C CYS A 223 8.18 -3.82 -7.35
N ASP A 224 8.92 -4.83 -7.79
CA ASP A 224 9.10 -5.17 -9.21
C ASP A 224 7.81 -5.76 -9.81
N GLY A 225 6.75 -4.96 -9.78
CA GLY A 225 5.38 -5.33 -10.12
C GLY A 225 4.96 -5.06 -11.55
N GLN A 226 5.79 -4.39 -12.38
CA GLN A 226 5.40 -3.94 -13.72
C GLN A 226 4.98 -5.09 -14.66
N ALA A 227 5.73 -6.20 -14.66
CA ALA A 227 5.39 -7.36 -15.47
C ALA A 227 4.06 -8.00 -15.04
N LEU A 228 3.80 -8.05 -13.72
CA LEU A 228 2.53 -8.52 -13.19
C LEU A 228 1.40 -7.56 -13.57
N TRP A 229 1.62 -6.26 -13.42
CA TRP A 229 0.66 -5.23 -13.82
C TRP A 229 0.29 -5.37 -15.29
N LYS A 230 1.29 -5.38 -16.19
CA LYS A 230 1.07 -5.58 -17.62
C LYS A 230 0.35 -6.89 -17.94
N SER A 231 0.65 -7.99 -17.22
CA SER A 231 0.02 -9.30 -17.47
C SER A 231 -1.45 -9.36 -17.04
N VAL A 232 -1.82 -8.62 -16.00
CA VAL A 232 -3.19 -8.58 -15.44
C VAL A 232 -4.01 -7.48 -16.08
N MET A 233 -3.35 -6.34 -16.34
CA MET A 233 -3.89 -5.21 -17.09
C MET A 233 -3.64 -5.38 -18.60
N LYS A 234 -3.32 -6.59 -19.10
CA LYS A 234 -3.74 -6.94 -20.44
C LYS A 234 -5.26 -6.76 -20.48
N MET A 235 -5.65 -5.50 -20.26
CA MET A 235 -6.85 -5.00 -20.83
C MET A 235 -6.75 -5.43 -22.27
N ASN A 236 -7.71 -6.15 -22.67
CA ASN A 236 -8.02 -6.36 -24.04
C ASN A 236 -7.52 -5.14 -24.77
N SER A 237 -6.78 -5.33 -25.82
CA SER A 237 -6.55 -4.24 -26.73
C SER A 237 -7.90 -3.56 -26.89
N PHE A 238 -7.92 -2.28 -27.15
CA PHE A 238 -9.13 -1.51 -27.43
C PHE A 238 -10.20 -2.29 -28.27
N ASN A 239 -9.77 -3.29 -29.02
CA ASN A 239 -10.61 -4.18 -29.82
C ASN A 239 -11.35 -5.31 -29.06
N ASP A 240 -11.00 -5.59 -27.81
CA ASP A 240 -11.57 -6.73 -27.06
C ASP A 240 -12.69 -6.32 -26.07
N LEU A 241 -13.01 -5.03 -25.95
CA LEU A 241 -14.06 -4.52 -25.08
C LEU A 241 -15.44 -4.75 -25.70
N LYS A 242 -16.02 -5.92 -25.51
CA LYS A 242 -17.45 -6.14 -25.73
C LYS A 242 -18.24 -5.49 -24.60
N ILE A 243 -18.60 -4.22 -24.75
CA ILE A 243 -19.35 -3.47 -23.73
C ILE A 243 -20.84 -3.57 -24.08
N PRO A 244 -21.71 -3.97 -23.13
CA PRO A 244 -23.14 -3.85 -23.33
C PRO A 244 -23.53 -2.37 -23.40
N ASP A 245 -24.47 -2.07 -24.25
CA ASP A 245 -25.01 -0.73 -24.48
C ASP A 245 -25.62 -0.14 -23.19
N LEU A 246 -24.92 0.82 -22.58
CA LEU A 246 -25.40 1.56 -21.40
C LEU A 246 -26.05 2.86 -21.84
N ASP A 247 -27.00 2.77 -22.75
CA ASP A 247 -27.73 3.90 -23.29
C ASP A 247 -28.72 4.44 -22.24
N ARG A 248 -28.23 5.33 -21.35
CA ARG A 248 -29.11 6.15 -20.50
C ARG A 248 -29.56 7.34 -21.32
N ARG A 249 -30.82 7.34 -21.72
CA ARG A 249 -31.46 8.44 -22.42
C ARG A 249 -32.39 9.17 -21.46
N ASP A 250 -32.52 10.51 -21.62
CA ASP A 250 -33.55 11.30 -20.98
C ASP A 250 -34.93 11.04 -21.63
N LYS A 251 -35.96 11.72 -21.11
CA LYS A 251 -37.34 11.58 -21.63
C LYS A 251 -37.49 11.99 -23.11
N ASP A 252 -36.52 12.75 -23.62
CA ASP A 252 -36.49 13.25 -25.00
C ASP A 252 -35.56 12.41 -25.90
N GLY A 253 -35.08 11.28 -25.39
CA GLY A 253 -34.18 10.35 -26.12
C GLY A 253 -32.75 10.79 -26.24
N LYS A 254 -32.32 11.87 -25.56
CA LYS A 254 -30.93 12.32 -25.52
C LYS A 254 -30.14 11.54 -24.48
N ARG A 255 -28.89 11.23 -24.80
CA ARG A 255 -27.98 10.55 -23.87
C ARG A 255 -27.69 11.42 -22.66
N ILE A 256 -27.83 10.85 -21.45
CA ILE A 256 -27.49 11.54 -20.20
C ILE A 256 -26.04 11.24 -19.86
N LEU A 257 -25.18 12.20 -20.11
CA LEU A 257 -23.77 12.17 -19.67
C LEU A 257 -23.67 12.78 -18.25
N GLU A 258 -23.31 11.97 -17.28
CA GLU A 258 -23.18 12.39 -15.88
C GLU A 258 -21.81 13.05 -15.62
N GLY A 259 -21.72 13.88 -14.60
CA GLY A 259 -20.47 14.46 -14.10
C GLY A 259 -20.37 15.97 -14.17
N THR A 260 -19.46 16.53 -13.38
CA THR A 260 -19.20 17.97 -13.32
C THR A 260 -18.54 18.45 -14.61
N ARG A 261 -19.05 19.53 -15.22
CA ARG A 261 -18.44 20.12 -16.41
C ARG A 261 -17.08 20.73 -16.06
N THR A 262 -16.04 20.31 -16.76
CA THR A 262 -14.67 20.80 -16.53
C THR A 262 -14.02 21.27 -17.83
N ASN A 263 -12.94 22.03 -17.72
CA ASN A 263 -12.16 22.46 -18.86
C ASN A 263 -11.14 21.35 -19.25
N ILE A 264 -11.01 21.06 -20.54
CA ILE A 264 -10.06 20.07 -21.06
C ILE A 264 -8.62 20.35 -20.59
N GLY A 265 -8.23 21.60 -20.43
CA GLY A 265 -6.91 21.99 -19.92
C GLY A 265 -6.60 21.48 -18.51
N MET A 266 -7.63 21.33 -17.67
CA MET A 266 -7.48 20.76 -16.32
C MET A 266 -7.30 19.25 -16.28
N LEU A 267 -7.57 18.58 -17.40
CA LEU A 267 -7.50 17.13 -17.54
C LEU A 267 -6.22 16.65 -18.23
N LEU A 268 -5.38 17.59 -18.70
CA LEU A 268 -4.15 17.25 -19.43
C LEU A 268 -3.15 16.49 -18.55
N ASN A 269 -2.49 15.52 -19.18
CA ASN A 269 -1.43 14.69 -18.59
C ASN A 269 -1.85 13.87 -17.34
N ARG A 270 -3.16 13.80 -17.07
CA ARG A 270 -3.71 12.98 -15.97
C ARG A 270 -4.23 11.66 -16.53
N PRO A 271 -4.07 10.56 -15.78
CA PRO A 271 -4.73 9.31 -16.12
C PRO A 271 -6.25 9.47 -15.99
N LEU A 272 -6.96 9.17 -17.05
CA LEU A 272 -8.41 9.28 -17.12
C LEU A 272 -9.02 7.97 -17.63
N VAL A 273 -10.23 7.68 -17.17
CA VAL A 273 -11.09 6.65 -17.74
C VAL A 273 -12.15 7.36 -18.56
N PHE A 274 -12.09 7.21 -19.86
CA PHE A 274 -13.11 7.69 -20.79
C PHE A 274 -14.28 6.72 -20.73
N THR A 275 -15.44 7.19 -20.31
CA THR A 275 -16.58 6.32 -20.01
C THR A 275 -17.68 6.37 -21.06
N ASP A 276 -17.85 7.51 -21.71
CA ASP A 276 -18.86 7.69 -22.75
C ASP A 276 -18.59 8.97 -23.56
N CYS A 277 -19.24 9.09 -24.74
CA CYS A 277 -19.13 10.26 -25.60
C CYS A 277 -20.43 10.50 -26.38
N GLU A 278 -20.86 11.74 -26.47
CA GLU A 278 -21.92 12.20 -27.36
C GLU A 278 -21.32 13.05 -28.46
N LEU A 279 -21.42 12.56 -29.70
CA LEU A 279 -20.94 13.24 -30.91
C LEU A 279 -22.04 14.15 -31.50
N GLY A 280 -21.65 15.09 -32.36
CA GLY A 280 -22.58 15.95 -33.09
C GLY A 280 -23.13 17.10 -32.27
N VAL A 281 -22.57 17.38 -31.10
CA VAL A 281 -22.95 18.52 -30.27
C VAL A 281 -22.39 19.81 -30.89
N LYS A 282 -23.23 20.84 -31.01
CA LYS A 282 -22.74 22.16 -31.46
C LYS A 282 -21.90 22.82 -30.36
N SER A 283 -20.68 23.21 -30.70
CA SER A 283 -19.82 23.97 -29.80
C SER A 283 -20.31 25.41 -29.67
N LYS A 284 -19.78 26.18 -28.70
CA LYS A 284 -20.06 27.62 -28.51
C LYS A 284 -19.83 28.47 -29.78
N TYR A 285 -19.07 27.96 -30.75
CA TYR A 285 -18.71 28.61 -32.00
C TYR A 285 -19.38 27.97 -33.22
N ASP A 286 -20.51 27.29 -33.03
CA ASP A 286 -21.31 26.57 -34.07
C ASP A 286 -20.51 25.54 -34.88
N ARG A 287 -19.43 25.04 -34.30
CA ARG A 287 -18.59 23.99 -34.89
C ARG A 287 -19.00 22.61 -34.38
N PRO A 288 -18.89 21.55 -35.18
CA PRO A 288 -19.07 20.19 -34.67
C PRO A 288 -18.21 19.94 -33.43
N GLY A 289 -18.78 19.30 -32.45
CA GLY A 289 -18.10 18.99 -31.20
C GLY A 289 -18.58 17.68 -30.60
N ALA A 290 -17.96 17.29 -29.51
CA ALA A 290 -18.35 16.16 -28.69
C ALA A 290 -18.37 16.54 -27.20
N ILE A 291 -19.29 15.94 -26.45
CA ILE A 291 -19.25 15.92 -24.99
C ILE A 291 -18.68 14.58 -24.60
N VAL A 292 -17.62 14.57 -23.81
CA VAL A 292 -16.90 13.36 -23.39
C VAL A 292 -16.98 13.24 -21.88
N GLN A 293 -17.42 12.09 -21.43
CA GLN A 293 -17.49 11.75 -20.01
C GLN A 293 -16.22 11.00 -19.61
N VAL A 294 -15.60 11.45 -18.52
CA VAL A 294 -14.38 10.85 -17.96
C VAL A 294 -14.49 10.67 -16.46
N ARG A 295 -13.63 9.83 -15.92
CA ARG A 295 -13.40 9.71 -14.47
C ARG A 295 -11.92 9.86 -14.17
N ASP A 296 -11.60 10.52 -13.06
CA ASP A 296 -10.25 10.59 -12.54
C ASP A 296 -9.87 9.33 -11.73
N GLU A 297 -8.64 9.32 -11.22
CA GLU A 297 -8.13 8.22 -10.37
C GLU A 297 -8.90 8.07 -9.04
N GLN A 298 -9.59 9.10 -8.60
CA GLN A 298 -10.39 9.12 -7.38
C GLN A 298 -11.84 8.65 -7.62
N GLY A 299 -12.21 8.44 -8.89
CA GLY A 299 -13.54 8.00 -9.30
C GLY A 299 -14.54 9.14 -9.53
N ASN A 300 -14.09 10.42 -9.45
CA ASN A 300 -14.94 11.57 -9.70
C ASN A 300 -15.37 11.60 -11.17
N LYS A 301 -16.67 11.74 -11.41
CA LYS A 301 -17.24 11.85 -12.73
C LYS A 301 -17.13 13.28 -13.24
N MET A 302 -16.51 13.45 -14.40
CA MET A 302 -16.37 14.74 -15.06
C MET A 302 -16.76 14.62 -16.53
N LYS A 303 -17.11 15.74 -17.14
CA LYS A 303 -17.37 15.85 -18.58
C LYS A 303 -16.74 17.10 -19.16
N PHE A 304 -16.22 17.00 -20.34
CA PHE A 304 -15.67 18.14 -21.07
C PHE A 304 -16.23 18.19 -22.51
N VAL A 305 -16.19 19.38 -23.10
CA VAL A 305 -16.58 19.59 -24.50
C VAL A 305 -15.33 19.79 -25.33
N THR A 306 -15.27 19.14 -26.47
CA THR A 306 -14.17 19.32 -27.41
C THR A 306 -14.70 19.56 -28.82
N SER A 307 -14.01 20.38 -29.58
CA SER A 307 -14.17 20.55 -31.04
C SER A 307 -12.83 20.30 -31.77
N SER A 308 -11.88 19.67 -31.08
CA SER A 308 -10.61 19.26 -31.69
C SER A 308 -10.85 18.21 -32.78
N PRO A 309 -10.48 18.46 -34.05
CA PRO A 309 -10.71 17.52 -35.14
C PRO A 309 -10.11 16.13 -34.87
N ARG A 310 -8.94 16.10 -34.25
CA ARG A 310 -8.26 14.85 -33.91
C ARG A 310 -9.02 14.05 -32.85
N LEU A 311 -9.49 14.70 -31.80
CA LEU A 311 -10.29 14.04 -30.77
C LEU A 311 -11.65 13.56 -31.32
N LEU A 312 -12.29 14.34 -32.19
CA LEU A 312 -13.54 13.94 -32.82
C LEU A 312 -13.36 12.65 -33.61
N GLN A 313 -12.32 12.56 -34.46
CA GLN A 313 -12.00 11.35 -35.20
C GLN A 313 -11.76 10.14 -34.27
N ILE A 314 -11.01 10.35 -33.18
CA ILE A 314 -10.78 9.29 -32.19
C ILE A 314 -12.10 8.83 -31.60
N PHE A 315 -12.96 9.74 -31.13
CA PHE A 315 -14.22 9.38 -30.49
C PHE A 315 -15.26 8.82 -31.48
N GLU A 316 -15.24 9.19 -32.76
CA GLU A 316 -16.00 8.53 -33.81
C GLU A 316 -15.62 7.04 -33.94
N ILE A 317 -14.33 6.76 -34.08
CA ILE A 317 -13.82 5.39 -34.17
C ILE A 317 -14.13 4.60 -32.89
N VAL A 318 -13.97 5.23 -31.71
CA VAL A 318 -14.27 4.61 -30.42
C VAL A 318 -15.74 4.25 -30.29
N THR A 319 -16.61 5.15 -30.71
CA THR A 319 -18.07 4.96 -30.67
C THR A 319 -18.50 3.87 -31.65
N GLU A 320 -18.02 3.90 -32.89
CA GLU A 320 -18.30 2.86 -33.92
C GLU A 320 -17.86 1.47 -33.42
N LYS A 321 -16.70 1.38 -32.80
CA LYS A 321 -16.17 0.13 -32.27
C LYS A 321 -16.77 -0.27 -30.91
N LYS A 322 -17.70 0.51 -30.37
CA LYS A 322 -18.30 0.32 -29.02
C LYS A 322 -17.22 0.10 -27.94
N ALA A 323 -16.16 0.90 -27.95
CA ALA A 323 -14.93 0.64 -27.22
C ALA A 323 -14.82 1.42 -25.88
N PHE A 324 -15.88 2.06 -25.40
CA PHE A 324 -15.95 2.60 -24.05
C PHE A 324 -16.25 1.51 -23.00
N PRO A 325 -15.74 1.64 -21.75
CA PRO A 325 -14.75 2.60 -21.29
C PRO A 325 -13.30 2.18 -21.61
N PHE A 326 -12.44 3.15 -21.81
CA PHE A 326 -11.01 2.94 -21.98
C PHE A 326 -10.18 3.93 -21.13
N THR A 327 -8.93 3.61 -20.87
CA THR A 327 -8.00 4.46 -20.13
C THR A 327 -7.04 5.17 -21.07
N GLY A 328 -6.66 6.40 -20.73
CA GLY A 328 -5.66 7.14 -21.48
C GLY A 328 -5.41 8.51 -20.83
N ARG A 329 -4.47 9.25 -21.38
CA ARG A 329 -4.12 10.61 -20.96
C ARG A 329 -4.39 11.57 -22.10
N LEU A 330 -5.11 12.65 -21.82
CA LEU A 330 -5.20 13.77 -22.75
C LEU A 330 -3.86 14.50 -22.79
N VAL A 331 -3.30 14.64 -23.96
CA VAL A 331 -2.06 15.39 -24.19
C VAL A 331 -2.31 16.51 -25.18
N ASN A 332 -1.57 17.60 -25.02
CA ASN A 332 -1.59 18.69 -25.97
C ASN A 332 -0.30 18.66 -26.80
N ASN A 333 -0.41 18.37 -28.07
CA ASN A 333 0.72 18.28 -29.03
C ASN A 333 0.94 19.61 -29.77
N THR A 334 1.02 20.73 -29.05
CA THR A 334 1.24 22.07 -29.66
C THR A 334 2.62 22.18 -30.28
N GLN A 335 2.74 21.89 -31.58
CA GLN A 335 3.87 22.38 -32.39
C GLN A 335 3.51 23.57 -33.29
N THR A 336 2.24 23.98 -33.37
CA THR A 336 1.74 24.90 -34.39
C THR A 336 0.78 25.99 -33.90
N GLY A 337 0.89 26.44 -32.63
CA GLY A 337 0.08 27.56 -32.11
C GLY A 337 -1.41 27.31 -31.89
N TYR A 338 -1.98 26.21 -32.38
CA TYR A 338 -3.35 25.76 -32.11
C TYR A 338 -3.33 24.52 -31.21
N ALA A 339 -4.24 24.50 -30.22
CA ALA A 339 -4.36 23.38 -29.31
C ALA A 339 -4.73 22.10 -30.06
N ASN A 340 -3.77 21.19 -30.21
CA ASN A 340 -3.95 19.90 -30.85
C ASN A 340 -3.92 18.81 -29.79
N TYR A 341 -5.11 18.37 -29.37
CA TYR A 341 -5.28 17.36 -28.34
C TYR A 341 -5.24 15.95 -28.93
N ASP A 342 -4.59 15.03 -28.22
CA ASP A 342 -4.53 13.60 -28.52
C ASP A 342 -4.74 12.78 -27.25
N ILE A 343 -4.92 11.47 -27.42
CA ILE A 343 -5.01 10.52 -26.29
C ILE A 343 -3.85 9.54 -26.40
N LYS A 344 -3.09 9.39 -25.33
CA LYS A 344 -1.97 8.44 -25.20
C LYS A 344 -2.21 7.54 -23.99
N ASP A 345 -1.53 6.41 -23.94
CA ASP A 345 -1.55 5.48 -22.80
C ASP A 345 -0.92 6.05 -21.52
#